data_5b4261950e94442cdfa12a864f19bafd
#
_entry.id   5b4261950e94442cdfa12a864f19bafd
#
_cell.length_a   1.000
_cell.length_b   1.000
_cell.length_c   1.000
_cell.angle_alpha   90.00
_cell.angle_beta   90.00
_cell.angle_gamma   90.00
#
_symmetry.space_group_name_H-M   'P 1'
#
loop_
_entity.id
_entity.type
_entity.pdbx_description
1 polymer ?
#
loop_
_entity_poly.entity_id
_entity_poly.type
_entity_poly.pdbx_seq_one_letter_code
_entity_poly.pdbx_strand_id
1 'polypeptide(L)'
;MNRLVNISDNSSVPRVLIGLWQIADMEKNGNILDSESASKFMNIYADNGFTSFDMADHYGSSEIISGGFKNNYKNPDKINLFTKWVPKPDIISKESTREAVNLALKRMNQSQIDLMQFHAWHYQDPSWLDALYYLNELKVEGKIKDIGVTNFDTTHLRIALASGIPVVSNQICYSLL
;
A
#
# COMPACT_ATOMS: atom_id res chain seq x y z
N MET A 1 -20.90 -15.91 -7.23
CA MET A 1 -19.60 -15.96 -6.54
C MET A 1 -19.43 -14.67 -5.75
N ASN A 2 -19.09 -14.75 -4.47
CA ASN A 2 -18.80 -13.55 -3.68
C ASN A 2 -17.52 -12.93 -4.24
N ARG A 3 -17.60 -11.70 -4.78
CA ARG A 3 -16.47 -11.03 -5.42
C ARG A 3 -15.56 -10.31 -4.41
N LEU A 4 -16.02 -10.19 -3.15
CA LEU A 4 -15.30 -9.50 -2.07
C LEU A 4 -14.73 -10.50 -1.06
N VAL A 5 -13.62 -10.13 -0.44
CA VAL A 5 -12.94 -10.84 0.65
C VAL A 5 -12.69 -9.85 1.78
N ASN A 6 -12.98 -10.22 3.01
CA ASN A 6 -12.60 -9.43 4.17
C ASN A 6 -11.12 -9.68 4.47
N ILE A 7 -10.33 -8.61 4.50
CA ILE A 7 -8.92 -8.63 4.92
C ILE A 7 -8.77 -8.22 6.39
N SER A 8 -9.74 -7.49 6.93
CA SER A 8 -9.88 -7.17 8.35
C SER A 8 -11.37 -7.02 8.69
N ASP A 9 -11.71 -6.80 9.95
CA ASP A 9 -13.08 -6.56 10.40
C ASP A 9 -13.69 -5.31 9.72
N ASN A 10 -12.85 -4.36 9.34
CA ASN A 10 -13.26 -3.08 8.77
C ASN A 10 -12.93 -2.90 7.29
N SER A 11 -12.36 -3.92 6.64
CA SER A 11 -11.90 -3.81 5.25
C SER A 11 -12.32 -5.02 4.43
N SER A 12 -13.13 -4.76 3.40
CA SER A 12 -13.55 -5.74 2.41
C SER A 12 -13.10 -5.28 1.01
N VAL A 13 -12.43 -6.16 0.29
CA VAL A 13 -11.77 -5.84 -0.98
C VAL A 13 -12.14 -6.84 -2.08
N PRO A 14 -12.08 -6.45 -3.36
CA PRO A 14 -12.19 -7.40 -4.46
C PRO A 14 -11.10 -8.48 -4.38
N ARG A 15 -11.41 -9.69 -4.87
CA ARG A 15 -10.42 -10.78 -4.95
C ARG A 15 -9.25 -10.49 -5.88
N VAL A 16 -9.41 -9.55 -6.79
CA VAL A 16 -8.38 -9.10 -7.73
C VAL A 16 -8.13 -7.62 -7.47
N LEU A 17 -6.87 -7.29 -7.24
CA LEU A 17 -6.40 -5.92 -7.10
C LEU A 17 -5.68 -5.50 -8.38
N ILE A 18 -5.71 -4.21 -8.70
CA ILE A 18 -5.01 -3.63 -9.84
C ILE A 18 -3.64 -3.16 -9.38
N GLY A 19 -2.59 -3.84 -9.83
CA GLY A 19 -1.20 -3.42 -9.59
C GLY A 19 -0.79 -2.27 -10.49
N LEU A 20 -0.08 -1.29 -9.94
CA LEU A 20 0.32 -0.07 -10.64
C LEU A 20 1.85 0.01 -10.88
N TRP A 21 2.56 -1.11 -10.81
CA TRP A 21 3.99 -1.17 -11.14
C TRP A 21 4.28 -0.63 -12.55
N GLN A 22 3.38 -0.84 -13.50
CA GLN A 22 3.54 -0.38 -14.88
C GLN A 22 3.68 1.14 -15.00
N ILE A 23 3.17 1.92 -14.05
CA ILE A 23 3.38 3.39 -14.02
C ILE A 23 4.86 3.69 -13.89
N ALA A 24 5.57 3.02 -12.97
CA ALA A 24 7.02 3.19 -12.83
C ALA A 24 7.77 2.82 -14.12
N ASP A 25 7.34 1.78 -14.81
CA ASP A 25 7.94 1.37 -16.09
C ASP A 25 7.68 2.39 -17.22
N MET A 26 6.50 2.97 -17.29
CA MET A 26 6.16 4.01 -18.27
C MET A 26 6.95 5.31 -18.02
N GLU A 27 7.26 5.62 -16.77
CA GLU A 27 8.01 6.83 -16.38
C GLU A 27 9.54 6.64 -16.42
N LYS A 28 10.03 5.45 -16.74
CA LYS A 28 11.45 5.23 -16.98
C LYS A 28 11.99 6.18 -18.04
N ASN A 29 13.23 6.58 -17.87
CA ASN A 29 13.92 7.51 -18.79
C ASN A 29 13.36 8.94 -18.82
N GLY A 30 12.69 9.38 -17.76
CA GLY A 30 12.19 10.74 -17.62
C GLY A 30 10.88 11.04 -18.33
N ASN A 31 10.16 10.01 -18.78
CA ASN A 31 8.80 10.19 -19.27
C ASN A 31 7.90 10.65 -18.11
N ILE A 32 7.01 11.58 -18.42
CA ILE A 32 5.99 12.07 -17.45
C ILE A 32 4.63 11.59 -17.94
N LEU A 33 3.92 10.85 -17.09
CA LEU A 33 2.55 10.47 -17.40
C LEU A 33 1.59 11.63 -17.12
N ASP A 34 0.67 11.84 -18.04
CA ASP A 34 -0.44 12.74 -17.79
C ASP A 34 -1.41 12.10 -16.77
N SER A 35 -1.44 12.69 -15.56
CA SER A 35 -2.22 12.17 -14.44
C SER A 35 -3.73 12.13 -14.73
N GLU A 36 -4.25 13.06 -15.55
CA GLU A 36 -5.68 13.07 -15.90
C GLU A 36 -6.03 11.90 -16.82
N SER A 37 -5.23 11.67 -17.85
CA SER A 37 -5.42 10.54 -18.77
C SER A 37 -5.26 9.20 -18.05
N ALA A 38 -4.24 9.06 -17.19
CA ALA A 38 -4.04 7.84 -16.40
C ALA A 38 -5.22 7.57 -15.44
N SER A 39 -5.75 8.61 -14.80
CA SER A 39 -6.95 8.50 -13.94
C SER A 39 -8.19 8.04 -14.70
N LYS A 40 -8.35 8.43 -15.98
CA LYS A 40 -9.48 7.98 -16.81
C LYS A 40 -9.46 6.46 -17.04
N PHE A 41 -8.28 5.85 -17.19
CA PHE A 41 -8.18 4.38 -17.30
C PHE A 41 -8.57 3.69 -15.99
N MET A 42 -8.27 4.28 -14.84
CA MET A 42 -8.65 3.72 -13.53
C MET A 42 -10.18 3.68 -13.37
N ASN A 43 -10.93 4.64 -13.94
CA ASN A 43 -12.39 4.60 -13.95
C ASN A 43 -12.94 3.32 -14.60
N ILE A 44 -12.33 2.86 -15.69
CA ILE A 44 -12.76 1.65 -16.39
C ILE A 44 -12.69 0.43 -15.47
N TYR A 45 -11.61 0.30 -14.70
CA TYR A 45 -11.47 -0.79 -13.73
C TYR A 45 -12.48 -0.66 -12.60
N ALA A 46 -12.60 0.52 -12.00
CA ALA A 46 -13.49 0.75 -10.86
C ALA A 46 -14.97 0.55 -11.24
N ASP A 47 -15.40 1.00 -12.41
CA ASP A 47 -16.76 0.80 -12.93
C ASP A 47 -17.09 -0.67 -13.20
N ASN A 48 -16.08 -1.50 -13.41
CA ASN A 48 -16.21 -2.96 -13.56
C ASN A 48 -15.99 -3.72 -12.23
N GLY A 49 -15.88 -3.03 -11.09
CA GLY A 49 -15.81 -3.62 -9.77
C GLY A 49 -14.39 -3.91 -9.25
N PHE A 50 -13.34 -3.48 -9.97
CA PHE A 50 -11.95 -3.55 -9.50
C PHE A 50 -11.63 -2.24 -8.77
N THR A 51 -11.98 -2.18 -7.49
CA THR A 51 -11.97 -0.94 -6.70
C THR A 51 -10.77 -0.82 -5.76
N SER A 52 -9.82 -1.73 -5.83
CA SER A 52 -8.60 -1.70 -5.00
C SER A 52 -7.36 -1.65 -5.88
N PHE A 53 -6.49 -0.67 -5.62
CA PHE A 53 -5.29 -0.38 -6.40
C PHE A 53 -4.07 -0.53 -5.51
N ASP A 54 -3.07 -1.31 -5.97
CA ASP A 54 -1.84 -1.64 -5.25
C ASP A 54 -0.65 -0.93 -5.87
N MET A 55 0.05 -0.16 -5.07
CA MET A 55 1.20 0.64 -5.45
C MET A 55 2.34 0.54 -4.43
N ALA A 56 3.37 1.35 -4.58
CA ALA A 56 4.45 1.51 -3.63
C ALA A 56 5.08 2.91 -3.75
N ASP A 57 5.80 3.31 -2.70
CA ASP A 57 6.48 4.60 -2.58
C ASP A 57 7.46 4.91 -3.72
N HIS A 58 7.97 3.88 -4.39
CA HIS A 58 8.92 3.96 -5.51
C HIS A 58 8.31 3.63 -6.89
N TYR A 59 6.97 3.54 -7.01
CA TYR A 59 6.30 3.30 -8.30
C TYR A 59 6.00 4.62 -9.04
N GLY A 60 7.02 5.47 -9.21
CA GLY A 60 6.90 6.73 -9.91
C GLY A 60 5.76 7.62 -9.36
N SER A 61 4.89 8.08 -10.23
CA SER A 61 3.76 8.94 -9.86
C SER A 61 2.49 8.17 -9.42
N SER A 62 2.56 6.85 -9.21
CA SER A 62 1.39 6.00 -8.94
C SER A 62 0.51 6.49 -7.77
N GLU A 63 1.12 6.94 -6.66
CA GLU A 63 0.39 7.48 -5.51
C GLU A 63 -0.34 8.78 -5.86
N ILE A 64 0.28 9.65 -6.65
CA ILE A 64 -0.32 10.93 -7.09
C ILE A 64 -1.51 10.67 -8.02
N ILE A 65 -1.32 9.80 -9.03
CA ILE A 65 -2.37 9.44 -10.00
C ILE A 65 -3.56 8.80 -9.30
N SER A 66 -3.30 7.84 -8.41
CA SER A 66 -4.34 7.10 -7.69
C SER A 66 -5.11 7.97 -6.72
N GLY A 67 -4.42 8.87 -6.03
CA GLY A 67 -5.05 9.85 -5.15
C GLY A 67 -5.95 10.81 -5.92
N GLY A 68 -5.46 11.35 -7.03
CA GLY A 68 -6.25 12.18 -7.94
C GLY A 68 -7.47 11.45 -8.49
N PHE A 69 -7.29 10.18 -8.90
CA PHE A 69 -8.40 9.33 -9.33
C PHE A 69 -9.45 9.14 -8.22
N LYS A 70 -9.05 8.73 -7.00
CA LYS A 70 -9.99 8.48 -5.88
C LYS A 70 -10.80 9.74 -5.57
N ASN A 71 -10.14 10.90 -5.49
CA ASN A 71 -10.80 12.16 -5.16
C ASN A 71 -11.83 12.63 -6.21
N ASN A 72 -11.67 12.23 -7.46
CA ASN A 72 -12.56 12.59 -8.57
C ASN A 72 -13.53 11.46 -8.97
N TYR A 73 -13.43 10.28 -8.37
CA TYR A 73 -14.31 9.18 -8.69
C TYR A 73 -15.71 9.41 -8.10
N LYS A 74 -16.76 9.01 -8.82
CA LYS A 74 -18.18 9.22 -8.42
C LYS A 74 -18.55 8.62 -7.06
N ASN A 75 -17.81 7.61 -6.58
CA ASN A 75 -18.01 6.94 -5.30
C ASN A 75 -16.66 6.70 -4.62
N PRO A 76 -15.98 7.74 -4.11
CA PRO A 76 -14.61 7.63 -3.59
C PRO A 76 -14.47 6.65 -2.43
N ASP A 77 -15.51 6.50 -1.60
CA ASP A 77 -15.52 5.56 -0.46
C ASP A 77 -15.44 4.09 -0.87
N LYS A 78 -15.70 3.76 -2.14
CA LYS A 78 -15.54 2.40 -2.68
C LYS A 78 -14.12 2.11 -3.13
N ILE A 79 -13.28 3.14 -3.27
CA ILE A 79 -11.91 3.00 -3.76
C ILE A 79 -10.97 2.79 -2.59
N ASN A 80 -10.20 1.70 -2.65
CA ASN A 80 -9.14 1.40 -1.70
C ASN A 80 -7.78 1.66 -2.37
N LEU A 81 -6.94 2.42 -1.69
CA LEU A 81 -5.56 2.70 -2.12
C LEU A 81 -4.59 2.01 -1.17
N PHE A 82 -3.88 1.02 -1.69
CA PHE A 82 -2.87 0.25 -0.99
C PHE A 82 -1.50 0.69 -1.45
N THR A 83 -0.65 1.06 -0.52
CA THR A 83 0.73 1.41 -0.86
C THR A 83 1.73 0.63 -0.01
N LYS A 84 3.00 0.68 -0.40
CA LYS A 84 4.10 0.02 0.31
C LYS A 84 5.15 1.03 0.68
N TRP A 85 5.70 0.84 1.87
CA TRP A 85 6.92 1.49 2.29
C TRP A 85 8.08 0.50 2.20
N VAL A 86 9.11 0.89 1.47
CA VAL A 86 10.27 0.04 1.16
C VAL A 86 11.56 0.76 1.61
N PRO A 87 11.79 0.87 2.93
CA PRO A 87 12.95 1.57 3.45
C PRO A 87 14.25 0.77 3.25
N LYS A 88 15.36 1.49 3.26
CA LYS A 88 16.66 0.88 3.55
C LYS A 88 16.75 0.58 5.05
N PRO A 89 17.30 -0.58 5.47
CA PRO A 89 17.32 -0.96 6.88
C PRO A 89 18.01 0.05 7.81
N ASP A 90 19.12 0.64 7.37
CA ASP A 90 19.95 1.58 8.10
C ASP A 90 19.30 2.95 8.39
N ILE A 91 18.12 3.21 7.81
CA ILE A 91 17.40 4.48 8.02
C ILE A 91 16.08 4.32 8.77
N ILE A 92 15.75 3.12 9.25
CA ILE A 92 14.50 2.89 9.97
C ILE A 92 14.56 3.54 11.35
N SER A 93 13.70 4.53 11.54
CA SER A 93 13.45 5.21 12.81
C SER A 93 11.98 5.62 12.90
N LYS A 94 11.56 6.08 14.07
CA LYS A 94 10.21 6.62 14.26
C LYS A 94 9.94 7.82 13.36
N GLU A 95 10.94 8.68 13.19
CA GLU A 95 10.88 9.88 12.35
C GLU A 95 10.77 9.50 10.88
N SER A 96 11.65 8.64 10.37
CA SER A 96 11.65 8.24 8.96
C SER A 96 10.37 7.48 8.58
N THR A 97 9.84 6.65 9.50
CA THR A 97 8.55 5.98 9.30
C THR A 97 7.41 6.99 9.19
N ARG A 98 7.38 7.98 10.08
CA ARG A 98 6.36 9.04 10.05
C ARG A 98 6.46 9.90 8.80
N GLU A 99 7.67 10.24 8.38
CA GLU A 99 7.92 10.99 7.14
C GLU A 99 7.42 10.22 5.92
N ALA A 100 7.72 8.92 5.82
CA ALA A 100 7.25 8.07 4.73
C ALA A 100 5.72 8.01 4.65
N VAL A 101 5.05 7.79 5.77
CA VAL A 101 3.57 7.77 5.82
C VAL A 101 2.99 9.14 5.46
N ASN A 102 3.53 10.23 6.00
CA ASN A 102 3.07 11.58 5.67
C ASN A 102 3.30 11.92 4.19
N LEU A 103 4.40 11.46 3.60
CA LEU A 103 4.68 11.64 2.17
C LEU A 103 3.68 10.88 1.31
N ALA A 104 3.37 9.62 1.64
CA ALA A 104 2.36 8.83 0.94
C ALA A 104 0.97 9.50 1.03
N LEU A 105 0.56 9.94 2.23
CA LEU A 105 -0.69 10.69 2.45
C LEU A 105 -0.75 11.95 1.59
N LYS A 106 0.35 12.72 1.56
CA LYS A 106 0.47 13.94 0.75
C LYS A 106 0.35 13.64 -0.75
N ARG A 107 1.06 12.63 -1.24
CA ARG A 107 1.03 12.23 -2.67
C ARG A 107 -0.35 11.76 -3.08
N MET A 108 -0.99 10.94 -2.27
CA MET A 108 -2.35 10.47 -2.52
C MET A 108 -3.43 11.52 -2.23
N ASN A 109 -3.08 12.64 -1.59
CA ASN A 109 -4.04 13.65 -1.10
C ASN A 109 -5.18 13.01 -0.29
N GLN A 110 -4.81 12.16 0.67
CA GLN A 110 -5.72 11.45 1.57
C GLN A 110 -5.38 11.78 3.02
N SER A 111 -6.37 11.66 3.92
CA SER A 111 -6.18 11.78 5.37
C SER A 111 -5.77 10.46 6.02
N GLN A 112 -6.07 9.33 5.39
CA GLN A 112 -5.79 7.98 5.87
C GLN A 112 -5.42 7.06 4.71
N ILE A 113 -4.44 6.18 4.91
CA ILE A 113 -4.05 5.10 3.99
C ILE A 113 -4.92 3.88 4.28
N ASP A 114 -5.59 3.32 3.27
CA ASP A 114 -6.45 2.15 3.44
C ASP A 114 -5.66 0.89 3.85
N LEU A 115 -4.50 0.65 3.23
CA LEU A 115 -3.54 -0.39 3.63
C LEU A 115 -2.11 0.09 3.37
N MET A 116 -1.31 0.18 4.44
CA MET A 116 0.13 0.39 4.35
C MET A 116 0.84 -0.94 4.49
N GLN A 117 1.60 -1.34 3.48
CA GLN A 117 2.37 -2.58 3.48
C GLN A 117 3.85 -2.27 3.73
N PHE A 118 4.43 -2.91 4.72
CA PHE A 118 5.87 -2.84 4.96
C PHE A 118 6.59 -3.90 4.13
N HIS A 119 7.61 -3.49 3.38
CA HIS A 119 8.43 -4.38 2.59
C HIS A 119 9.89 -4.33 3.05
N ALA A 120 10.34 -5.36 3.74
CA ALA A 120 11.75 -5.55 4.06
C ALA A 120 12.47 -6.24 2.90
N TRP A 121 13.64 -5.73 2.51
CA TRP A 121 14.50 -6.40 1.53
C TRP A 121 15.25 -7.58 2.15
N HIS A 122 15.61 -7.49 3.40
CA HIS A 122 16.27 -8.54 4.17
C HIS A 122 15.98 -8.38 5.66
N TYR A 123 16.15 -9.46 6.40
CA TYR A 123 15.81 -9.56 7.83
C TYR A 123 17.03 -9.61 8.75
N GLN A 124 18.24 -9.39 8.22
CA GLN A 124 19.48 -9.41 8.99
C GLN A 124 19.53 -8.30 10.05
N ASP A 125 18.96 -7.14 9.72
CA ASP A 125 18.77 -6.05 10.65
C ASP A 125 17.38 -6.15 11.29
N PRO A 126 17.27 -6.25 12.63
CA PRO A 126 16.00 -6.41 13.32
C PRO A 126 15.10 -5.16 13.28
N SER A 127 15.56 -4.02 12.77
CA SER A 127 14.79 -2.78 12.65
C SER A 127 13.49 -2.91 11.86
N TRP A 128 13.34 -3.99 11.07
CA TRP A 128 12.07 -4.31 10.42
C TRP A 128 10.90 -4.48 11.43
N LEU A 129 11.20 -4.98 12.64
CA LEU A 129 10.19 -5.10 13.70
C LEU A 129 9.86 -3.72 14.29
N ASP A 130 10.87 -2.88 14.50
CA ASP A 130 10.67 -1.49 14.95
C ASP A 130 9.82 -0.71 13.95
N ALA A 131 10.08 -0.89 12.64
CA ALA A 131 9.26 -0.30 11.57
C ALA A 131 7.78 -0.65 11.73
N LEU A 132 7.45 -1.91 11.99
CA LEU A 132 6.08 -2.35 12.20
C LEU A 132 5.46 -1.75 13.47
N TYR A 133 6.23 -1.60 14.55
CA TYR A 133 5.76 -0.89 15.75
C TYR A 133 5.45 0.58 15.47
N TYR A 134 6.32 1.28 14.74
CA TYR A 134 6.09 2.70 14.37
C TYR A 134 4.90 2.86 13.43
N LEU A 135 4.70 1.93 12.48
CA LEU A 135 3.49 1.91 11.65
C LEU A 135 2.23 1.67 12.48
N ASN A 136 2.31 0.80 13.51
CA ASN A 136 1.18 0.56 14.39
C ASN A 136 0.82 1.80 15.25
N GLU A 137 1.80 2.58 15.69
CA GLU A 137 1.53 3.88 16.32
C GLU A 137 0.76 4.81 15.38
N LEU A 138 1.16 4.88 14.11
CA LEU A 138 0.49 5.70 13.09
C LEU A 138 -0.90 5.19 12.72
N LYS A 139 -1.14 3.87 12.85
CA LYS A 139 -2.49 3.29 12.76
C LYS A 139 -3.35 3.74 13.93
N VAL A 140 -2.83 3.73 15.16
CA VAL A 140 -3.55 4.23 16.35
C VAL A 140 -3.85 5.74 16.22
N GLU A 141 -2.96 6.51 15.60
CA GLU A 141 -3.19 7.93 15.27
C GLU A 141 -4.25 8.15 14.15
N GLY A 142 -4.72 7.08 13.51
CA GLY A 142 -5.71 7.16 12.43
C GLY A 142 -5.14 7.48 11.05
N LYS A 143 -3.81 7.54 10.88
CA LYS A 143 -3.17 7.79 9.58
C LYS A 143 -3.15 6.56 8.67
N ILE A 144 -3.21 5.38 9.25
CA ILE A 144 -3.25 4.08 8.57
C ILE A 144 -4.48 3.33 9.06
N LYS A 145 -5.28 2.79 8.16
CA LYS A 145 -6.43 1.95 8.50
C LYS A 145 -5.99 0.52 8.80
N ASP A 146 -5.24 -0.09 7.91
CA ASP A 146 -4.74 -1.46 8.05
C ASP A 146 -3.23 -1.55 7.73
N ILE A 147 -2.54 -2.50 8.40
CA ILE A 147 -1.12 -2.79 8.18
C ILE A 147 -1.00 -4.14 7.49
N GLY A 148 -0.25 -4.17 6.40
CA GLY A 148 0.18 -5.39 5.74
C GLY A 148 1.70 -5.53 5.70
N VAL A 149 2.16 -6.66 5.22
CA VAL A 149 3.57 -6.91 4.94
C VAL A 149 3.73 -7.50 3.54
N THR A 150 4.95 -7.51 3.02
CA THR A 150 5.27 -8.02 1.70
C THR A 150 6.43 -9.00 1.79
N ASN A 151 6.26 -10.20 1.23
CA ASN A 151 7.24 -11.27 1.17
C ASN A 151 7.80 -11.73 2.53
N PHE A 152 7.03 -11.61 3.59
CA PHE A 152 7.41 -12.15 4.88
C PHE A 152 7.35 -13.68 4.86
N ASP A 153 8.42 -14.31 5.29
CA ASP A 153 8.42 -15.76 5.54
C ASP A 153 7.62 -16.09 6.82
N THR A 154 7.38 -17.37 7.04
CA THR A 154 6.58 -17.85 8.17
C THR A 154 7.15 -17.44 9.52
N THR A 155 8.49 -17.42 9.67
CA THR A 155 9.16 -17.12 10.93
C THR A 155 8.99 -15.64 11.28
N HIS A 156 9.31 -14.75 10.36
CA HIS A 156 9.21 -13.30 10.59
C HIS A 156 7.75 -12.84 10.73
N LEU A 157 6.82 -13.45 9.97
CA LEU A 157 5.39 -13.19 10.14
C LEU A 157 4.90 -13.62 11.54
N ARG A 158 5.32 -14.79 12.04
CA ARG A 158 5.00 -15.23 13.40
C ARG A 158 5.54 -14.29 14.47
N ILE A 159 6.76 -13.79 14.30
CA ILE A 159 7.34 -12.81 15.23
C ILE A 159 6.50 -11.54 15.24
N ALA A 160 6.17 -10.98 14.09
CA ALA A 160 5.34 -9.78 13.98
C ALA A 160 3.98 -9.95 14.69
N LEU A 161 3.28 -11.06 14.42
CA LEU A 161 1.99 -11.37 15.06
C LEU A 161 2.10 -11.60 16.57
N ALA A 162 3.12 -12.34 17.00
CA ALA A 162 3.37 -12.61 18.42
C ALA A 162 3.75 -11.33 19.19
N SER A 163 4.30 -10.33 18.50
CA SER A 163 4.60 -9.01 19.06
C SER A 163 3.37 -8.08 19.16
N GLY A 164 2.18 -8.59 18.83
CA GLY A 164 0.93 -7.85 18.94
C GLY A 164 0.65 -6.86 17.82
N ILE A 165 1.42 -6.93 16.72
CA ILE A 165 1.20 -6.07 15.56
C ILE A 165 0.03 -6.61 14.73
N PRO A 166 -1.01 -5.79 14.45
CA PRO A 166 -2.23 -6.25 13.78
C PRO A 166 -2.03 -6.33 12.24
N VAL A 167 -1.16 -7.23 11.80
CA VAL A 167 -0.92 -7.48 10.38
C VAL A 167 -2.13 -8.22 9.79
N VAL A 168 -2.76 -7.64 8.76
CA VAL A 168 -3.97 -8.20 8.12
C VAL A 168 -3.66 -8.92 6.80
N SER A 169 -2.51 -8.71 6.19
CA SER A 169 -2.13 -9.31 4.91
C SER A 169 -0.63 -9.49 4.77
N ASN A 170 -0.24 -10.51 4.00
CA ASN A 170 1.12 -10.69 3.53
C ASN A 170 1.07 -10.88 2.00
N GLN A 171 1.52 -9.88 1.26
CA GLN A 171 1.60 -9.95 -0.21
C GLN A 171 2.85 -10.75 -0.60
N ILE A 172 2.65 -11.90 -1.22
CA ILE A 172 3.75 -12.79 -1.62
C ILE A 172 3.81 -12.95 -3.14
N CYS A 173 5.01 -13.22 -3.66
CA CYS A 173 5.17 -13.68 -5.03
C CYS A 173 4.64 -15.13 -5.12
N TYR A 174 3.72 -15.35 -6.06
CA TYR A 174 3.16 -16.67 -6.34
C TYR A 174 3.19 -16.94 -7.84
N SER A 175 3.74 -18.09 -8.21
CA SER A 175 3.82 -18.55 -9.61
C SER A 175 3.57 -20.05 -9.66
N LEU A 176 3.12 -20.54 -10.81
CA LEU A 176 2.99 -21.96 -11.12
C LEU A 176 4.29 -22.55 -11.69
N LEU A 177 5.33 -21.73 -11.89
CA LEU A 177 6.64 -22.08 -12.43
C LEU A 177 7.67 -22.15 -11.33
#